data_85157cb8d388d853ebc22c2457bd924a
#
_entry.id   85157cb8d388d853ebc22c2457bd924a
#
_cell.length_a   1.000
_cell.length_b   1.000
_cell.length_c   1.000
_cell.angle_alpha   90.00
_cell.angle_beta   90.00
_cell.angle_gamma   90.00
#
_symmetry.space_group_name_H-M   'P 1'
#
loop_
_entity.id
_entity.type
_entity.pdbx_description
1 polymer ?
#
loop_
_entity_poly.entity_id
_entity_poly.type
_entity_poly.pdbx_seq_one_letter_code
_entity_poly.pdbx_strand_id
1 'polypeptide(L)'
;MGTNIKITKKLESYIENFSYPLHAIQTEIINYNATLGNIKKMQIAVSQCYFLEFVIKTTNVKKILEIGTFTGLSTTTMALALPDDGNILSLDKNTETNKKAVEFFTKAKLNQKINTIISP
;
A
#
# COMPACT_ATOMS: atom_id res chain seq x y z
N MET A 1 -0.62 8.87 -33.02
CA MET A 1 0.51 8.33 -32.25
C MET A 1 0.57 8.99 -30.89
N GLY A 2 0.52 8.19 -29.85
CA GLY A 2 0.60 8.68 -28.48
C GLY A 2 2.01 9.17 -28.13
N THR A 3 2.11 10.37 -27.60
CA THR A 3 3.33 10.85 -26.94
C THR A 3 3.30 10.35 -25.49
N ASN A 4 4.30 9.60 -25.08
CA ASN A 4 4.43 9.18 -23.69
C ASN A 4 4.66 10.41 -22.80
N ILE A 5 3.80 10.60 -21.82
CA ILE A 5 3.99 11.65 -20.83
C ILE A 5 5.16 11.25 -19.95
N LYS A 6 6.17 12.12 -19.88
CA LYS A 6 7.31 11.90 -19.00
C LYS A 6 6.88 12.17 -17.54
N ILE A 7 6.99 11.15 -16.71
CA ILE A 7 6.73 11.30 -15.28
C ILE A 7 7.91 12.04 -14.63
N THR A 8 7.66 13.24 -14.18
CA THR A 8 8.64 14.10 -13.52
C THR A 8 8.27 14.27 -12.05
N LYS A 9 9.25 14.64 -11.21
CA LYS A 9 8.98 14.97 -9.80
C LYS A 9 7.93 16.09 -9.65
N LYS A 10 7.88 17.03 -10.60
CA LYS A 10 6.87 18.09 -10.60
C LYS A 10 5.47 17.54 -10.81
N LEU A 11 5.32 16.56 -11.71
CA LEU A 11 4.04 15.90 -11.95
C LEU A 11 3.61 15.06 -10.73
N GLU A 12 4.54 14.31 -10.14
CA GLU A 12 4.28 13.55 -8.92
C GLU A 12 3.82 14.46 -7.78
N SER A 13 4.54 15.57 -7.53
CA SER A 13 4.15 16.55 -6.51
C SER A 13 2.79 17.17 -6.77
N TYR A 14 2.46 17.44 -8.04
CA TYR A 14 1.14 17.94 -8.41
C TYR A 14 0.04 16.94 -8.03
N ILE A 15 0.22 15.68 -8.37
CA ILE A 15 -0.75 14.63 -8.05
C ILE A 15 -0.93 14.52 -6.53
N GLU A 16 0.16 14.51 -5.77
CA GLU A 16 0.10 14.42 -4.31
C GLU A 16 -0.58 15.63 -3.67
N ASN A 17 -0.26 16.84 -4.13
CA ASN A 17 -0.79 18.07 -3.58
C ASN A 17 -2.29 18.27 -3.84
N PHE A 18 -2.79 17.74 -4.94
CA PHE A 18 -4.20 17.84 -5.33
C PHE A 18 -5.02 16.58 -5.08
N SER A 19 -4.43 15.60 -4.42
CA SER A 19 -5.14 14.41 -3.93
C SER A 19 -5.56 14.61 -2.48
N TYR A 20 -6.47 13.76 -2.02
CA TYR A 20 -6.86 13.78 -0.61
C TYR A 20 -5.71 13.31 0.30
N PRO A 21 -5.71 13.69 1.60
CA PRO A 21 -4.64 13.32 2.51
C PRO A 21 -4.55 11.80 2.70
N LEU A 22 -3.34 11.29 2.80
CA LEU A 22 -3.11 9.91 3.22
C LEU A 22 -3.58 9.69 4.67
N HIS A 23 -4.00 8.48 4.96
CA HIS A 23 -4.24 8.06 6.35
C HIS A 23 -2.94 8.08 7.14
N ALA A 24 -3.02 8.40 8.45
CA ALA A 24 -1.85 8.51 9.32
C ALA A 24 -0.93 7.28 9.26
N ILE A 25 -1.50 6.08 9.20
CA ILE A 25 -0.71 4.84 9.12
C ILE A 25 0.07 4.72 7.80
N GLN A 26 -0.48 5.19 6.69
CA GLN A 26 0.23 5.20 5.40
C GLN A 26 1.46 6.12 5.49
N THR A 27 1.30 7.28 6.10
CA THR A 27 2.40 8.22 6.33
C THR A 27 3.48 7.62 7.24
N GLU A 28 3.09 6.89 8.28
CA GLU A 28 4.05 6.20 9.16
C GLU A 28 4.86 5.14 8.41
N ILE A 29 4.21 4.35 7.56
CA ILE A 29 4.88 3.33 6.75
C ILE A 29 5.89 3.98 5.80
N ILE A 30 5.50 5.06 5.13
CA ILE A 30 6.37 5.80 4.21
C ILE A 30 7.59 6.36 4.96
N ASN A 31 7.38 6.96 6.12
CA ASN A 31 8.47 7.50 6.95
C ASN A 31 9.41 6.39 7.44
N TYR A 32 8.87 5.26 7.84
CA TYR A 32 9.68 4.10 8.19
C TYR A 32 10.50 3.60 7.00
N ASN A 33 9.89 3.47 5.83
CA ASN A 33 10.57 2.99 4.63
C ASN A 33 11.71 3.93 4.21
N ALA A 34 11.59 5.22 4.45
CA ALA A 34 12.66 6.19 4.19
C ALA A 34 13.95 5.86 4.96
N THR A 35 13.87 5.12 6.07
CA THR A 35 15.02 4.69 6.87
C THR A 35 15.69 3.41 6.37
N LEU A 36 15.11 2.71 5.40
CA LEU A 36 15.52 1.37 4.99
C LEU A 36 16.61 1.34 3.90
N GLY A 37 17.19 2.49 3.55
CA GLY A 37 18.23 2.53 2.52
C GLY A 37 17.70 2.12 1.14
N ASN A 38 18.44 1.26 0.44
CA ASN A 38 18.10 0.88 -0.95
C ASN A 38 16.81 0.07 -1.09
N ILE A 39 16.41 -0.68 -0.09
CA ILE A 39 15.19 -1.51 -0.18
C ILE A 39 13.90 -0.68 -0.17
N LYS A 40 13.96 0.60 0.21
CA LYS A 40 12.83 1.52 0.08
C LYS A 40 12.23 1.58 -1.33
N LYS A 41 13.01 1.21 -2.35
CA LYS A 41 12.57 1.15 -3.75
C LYS A 41 11.48 0.10 -3.99
N MET A 42 11.27 -0.81 -3.06
CA MET A 42 10.18 -1.80 -3.12
C MET A 42 8.82 -1.21 -2.75
N GLN A 43 8.80 0.00 -2.18
CA GLN A 43 7.57 0.71 -1.88
C GLN A 43 6.88 1.17 -3.16
N ILE A 44 5.55 1.03 -3.20
CA ILE A 44 4.74 1.62 -4.27
C ILE A 44 4.75 3.15 -4.18
N ALA A 45 4.52 3.83 -5.30
CA ALA A 45 4.37 5.28 -5.31
C ALA A 45 3.07 5.71 -4.60
N VAL A 46 3.06 6.91 -4.03
CA VAL A 46 1.86 7.48 -3.38
C VAL A 46 0.69 7.57 -4.36
N SER A 47 0.96 7.93 -5.62
CA SER A 47 -0.06 7.95 -6.69
C SER A 47 -0.71 6.57 -6.91
N GLN A 48 0.03 5.49 -6.74
CA GLN A 48 -0.50 4.12 -6.82
C GLN A 48 -1.44 3.82 -5.64
N CYS A 49 -1.18 4.38 -4.46
CA CYS A 49 -2.11 4.26 -3.33
C CYS A 49 -3.49 4.82 -3.68
N TYR A 50 -3.55 6.01 -4.27
CA TYR A 50 -4.81 6.62 -4.69
C TYR A 50 -5.51 5.82 -5.77
N PHE A 51 -4.77 5.30 -6.73
CA PHE A 51 -5.31 4.46 -7.80
C PHE A 51 -5.90 3.16 -7.26
N LEU A 52 -5.20 2.46 -6.38
CA LEU A 52 -5.68 1.24 -5.75
C LEU A 52 -6.98 1.48 -4.97
N GLU A 53 -7.03 2.55 -4.19
CA GLU A 53 -8.24 2.91 -3.44
C GLU A 53 -9.42 3.19 -4.38
N PHE A 54 -9.20 3.94 -5.45
CA PHE A 54 -10.22 4.22 -6.45
C PHE A 54 -10.76 2.93 -7.09
N VAL A 55 -9.88 2.03 -7.50
CA VAL A 55 -10.28 0.75 -8.12
C VAL A 55 -11.11 -0.09 -7.16
N ILE A 56 -10.66 -0.21 -5.90
CA ILE A 56 -11.37 -1.02 -4.90
C ILE A 56 -12.75 -0.45 -4.60
N LYS A 57 -12.86 0.86 -4.40
CA LYS A 57 -14.13 1.51 -4.10
C LYS A 57 -15.12 1.48 -5.27
N THR A 58 -14.64 1.55 -6.50
CA THR A 58 -15.51 1.58 -7.69
C THR A 58 -15.94 0.19 -8.16
N THR A 59 -15.17 -0.85 -7.87
CA THR A 59 -15.46 -2.23 -8.31
C THR A 59 -16.17 -3.07 -7.27
N ASN A 60 -16.36 -2.58 -6.05
CA ASN A 60 -16.98 -3.30 -4.93
C ASN A 60 -16.33 -4.67 -4.63
N VAL A 61 -15.03 -4.76 -4.86
CA VAL A 61 -14.26 -5.97 -4.57
C VAL A 61 -14.22 -6.23 -3.06
N LYS A 62 -14.30 -7.49 -2.67
CA LYS A 62 -14.25 -7.89 -1.25
C LYS A 62 -13.08 -8.80 -0.91
N LYS A 63 -12.52 -9.49 -1.89
CA LYS A 63 -11.39 -10.40 -1.69
C LYS A 63 -10.22 -10.01 -2.57
N ILE A 64 -9.06 -9.86 -1.97
CA ILE A 64 -7.84 -9.46 -2.66
C ILE A 64 -6.74 -10.47 -2.37
N LEU A 65 -6.02 -10.87 -3.40
CA LEU A 65 -4.76 -11.58 -3.30
C LEU A 65 -3.65 -10.64 -3.72
N GLU A 66 -2.68 -10.43 -2.82
CA GLU A 66 -1.49 -9.62 -3.08
C GLU A 66 -0.25 -10.49 -3.06
N ILE A 67 0.64 -10.29 -4.03
CA ILE A 67 1.96 -10.91 -4.07
C ILE A 67 3.00 -9.83 -3.82
N GLY A 68 3.67 -9.91 -2.68
CA GLY A 68 4.63 -8.91 -2.22
C GLY A 68 4.02 -7.96 -1.21
N THR A 69 4.20 -8.24 0.08
CA THR A 69 3.72 -7.39 1.19
C THR A 69 4.67 -6.24 1.47
N PHE A 70 5.97 -6.52 1.44
CA PHE A 70 7.02 -5.61 1.90
C PHE A 70 6.72 -5.10 3.31
N THR A 71 6.64 -3.79 3.52
CA THR A 71 6.27 -3.17 4.81
C THR A 71 4.78 -2.83 4.91
N GLY A 72 4.00 -3.20 3.90
CA GLY A 72 2.55 -3.20 3.93
C GLY A 72 1.86 -1.91 3.47
N LEU A 73 2.53 -1.02 2.72
CA LEU A 73 1.88 0.21 2.26
C LEU A 73 0.71 -0.06 1.31
N SER A 74 0.91 -0.88 0.28
CA SER A 74 -0.18 -1.27 -0.63
C SER A 74 -1.25 -2.07 0.09
N THR A 75 -0.86 -3.01 0.93
CA THR A 75 -1.78 -3.83 1.72
C THR A 75 -2.67 -2.97 2.61
N THR A 76 -2.08 -2.02 3.34
CA THR A 76 -2.80 -1.06 4.19
C THR A 76 -3.75 -0.20 3.38
N THR A 77 -3.29 0.33 2.24
CA THR A 77 -4.11 1.14 1.33
C THR A 77 -5.34 0.38 0.88
N MET A 78 -5.16 -0.86 0.45
CA MET A 78 -6.27 -1.70 -0.02
C MET A 78 -7.22 -2.08 1.13
N ALA A 79 -6.69 -2.39 2.31
CA ALA A 79 -7.51 -2.73 3.47
C ALA A 79 -8.37 -1.55 3.94
N LEU A 80 -7.83 -0.33 3.92
CA LEU A 80 -8.59 0.88 4.24
C LEU A 80 -9.73 1.14 3.25
N ALA A 81 -9.55 0.76 1.99
CA ALA A 81 -10.55 0.94 0.93
C ALA A 81 -11.62 -0.16 0.91
N LEU A 82 -11.32 -1.34 1.45
CA LEU A 82 -12.25 -2.46 1.48
C LEU A 82 -13.43 -2.20 2.42
N PRO A 83 -14.61 -2.75 2.09
CA PRO A 83 -15.73 -2.76 3.04
C PRO A 83 -15.40 -3.62 4.27
N ASP A 84 -16.22 -3.51 5.33
CA ASP A 84 -15.97 -4.20 6.60
C ASP A 84 -15.92 -5.73 6.47
N ASP A 85 -16.63 -6.29 5.51
CA ASP A 85 -16.63 -7.72 5.19
C ASP A 85 -15.55 -8.12 4.15
N GLY A 86 -14.69 -7.19 3.76
CA GLY A 86 -13.58 -7.46 2.85
C GLY A 86 -12.35 -8.04 3.54
N ASN A 87 -11.54 -8.76 2.79
CA ASN A 87 -10.27 -9.30 3.29
C ASN A 87 -9.20 -9.39 2.21
N ILE A 88 -7.95 -9.40 2.68
CA ILE A 88 -6.74 -9.50 1.86
C ILE A 88 -5.92 -10.70 2.34
N LEU A 89 -5.45 -11.50 1.40
CA LEU A 89 -4.37 -12.44 1.60
C LEU A 89 -3.13 -11.89 0.92
N SER A 90 -2.09 -11.59 1.69
CA SER A 90 -0.83 -11.04 1.17
C SER A 90 0.32 -12.01 1.38
N LEU A 91 1.06 -12.30 0.33
CA LEU A 91 2.16 -13.26 0.33
C LEU A 91 3.49 -12.52 0.21
N ASP A 92 4.46 -12.94 1.01
CA ASP A 92 5.83 -12.44 0.91
C ASP A 92 6.84 -13.54 1.28
N LYS A 93 8.06 -13.38 0.84
CA LYS A 93 9.17 -14.25 1.23
C LYS A 93 10.01 -13.70 2.39
N ASN A 94 9.91 -12.40 2.67
CA ASN A 94 10.75 -11.74 3.65
C ASN A 94 10.04 -11.62 5.00
N THR A 95 10.54 -12.38 5.98
CA THR A 95 9.98 -12.43 7.33
C THR A 95 10.12 -11.11 8.07
N GLU A 96 11.25 -10.40 7.93
CA GLU A 96 11.52 -9.18 8.70
C GLU A 96 10.60 -8.02 8.27
N THR A 97 10.51 -7.77 6.97
CA THR A 97 9.62 -6.71 6.46
C THR A 97 8.16 -7.06 6.72
N ASN A 98 7.77 -8.33 6.61
CA ASN A 98 6.41 -8.77 6.91
C ASN A 98 6.07 -8.59 8.40
N LYS A 99 6.99 -8.89 9.29
CA LYS A 99 6.80 -8.66 10.73
C LYS A 99 6.49 -7.19 11.00
N LYS A 100 7.23 -6.30 10.37
CA LYS A 100 6.99 -4.86 10.48
C LYS A 100 5.65 -4.44 9.88
N ALA A 101 5.28 -5.02 8.75
CA ALA A 101 3.96 -4.80 8.15
C ALA A 101 2.82 -5.17 9.12
N VAL A 102 2.92 -6.32 9.76
CA VAL A 102 1.92 -6.78 10.74
C VAL A 102 1.80 -5.83 11.94
N GLU A 103 2.92 -5.24 12.40
CA GLU A 103 2.88 -4.21 13.44
C GLU A 103 2.04 -3.00 13.00
N PHE A 104 2.22 -2.54 11.76
CA PHE A 104 1.43 -1.43 11.20
C PHE A 104 -0.05 -1.80 11.05
N PHE A 105 -0.36 -3.01 10.57
CA PHE A 105 -1.73 -3.48 10.43
C PHE A 105 -2.45 -3.51 11.78
N THR A 106 -1.79 -4.01 12.80
CA THR A 106 -2.32 -4.05 14.17
C THR A 106 -2.55 -2.65 14.72
N LYS A 107 -1.60 -1.76 14.54
CA LYS A 107 -1.72 -0.36 14.98
C LYS A 107 -2.90 0.35 14.33
N ALA A 108 -3.16 0.08 13.06
CA ALA A 108 -4.28 0.63 12.32
C ALA A 108 -5.60 -0.13 12.54
N LYS A 109 -5.60 -1.18 13.35
CA LYS A 109 -6.76 -2.06 13.59
C LYS A 109 -7.29 -2.72 12.30
N LEU A 110 -6.38 -3.07 11.40
CA LEU A 110 -6.68 -3.72 10.12
C LEU A 110 -6.35 -5.22 10.12
N ASN A 111 -5.82 -5.74 11.22
CA ASN A 111 -5.37 -7.13 11.34
C ASN A 111 -6.49 -8.17 11.14
N GLN A 112 -7.75 -7.79 11.30
CA GLN A 112 -8.88 -8.69 11.01
C GLN A 112 -9.17 -8.81 9.50
N LYS A 113 -8.81 -7.81 8.72
CA LYS A 113 -8.99 -7.80 7.27
C LYS A 113 -7.81 -8.39 6.50
N ILE A 114 -6.63 -8.47 7.14
CA ILE A 114 -5.38 -8.81 6.48
C ILE A 114 -4.81 -10.10 7.04
N ASN A 115 -4.60 -11.07 6.16
CA ASN A 115 -3.82 -12.28 6.45
C ASN A 115 -2.53 -12.24 5.66
N THR A 116 -1.41 -12.56 6.30
CA THR A 116 -0.12 -12.65 5.62
C THR A 116 0.42 -14.07 5.68
N ILE A 117 1.05 -14.51 4.60
CA ILE A 117 1.74 -15.79 4.54
C ILE A 117 3.17 -15.55 4.05
N ILE A 118 4.12 -16.11 4.79
CA ILE A 118 5.53 -16.13 4.40
C ILE A 118 5.77 -17.41 3.62
N SER A 119 6.16 -17.26 2.37
CA SER A 119 6.46 -18.38 1.48
C SER A 119 7.52 -17.99 0.47
N PRO A 120 8.39 -18.93 0.05
CA PRO A 120 9.40 -18.65 -0.96
C PRO A 120 8.80 -18.20 -2.29
#